data_e2c89de9a10782012090e9bc4568c8fc
#
_entry.id   e2c89de9a10782012090e9bc4568c8fc
#
_cell.length_a   1.000
_cell.length_b   1.000
_cell.length_c   1.000
_cell.angle_alpha   90.00
_cell.angle_beta   90.00
_cell.angle_gamma   90.00
#
_symmetry.space_group_name_H-M   'P 1'
#
loop_
_entity.id
_entity.type
_entity.pdbx_description
1 polymer ?
#
loop_
_entity_poly.entity_id
_entity_poly.type
_entity_poly.pdbx_seq_one_letter_code
_entity_poly.pdbx_strand_id
1 'polypeptide(L)'
;MSWTQEQKSVIKCTDPLIVVNACAGSGKTATLLGVMRANPNKKILYIVFNSSMKKEAEEKVRKYGFHHVDIKTSHGLAYKHFGRMNVLGNVSYIDIAEAFSWGDSPQRRGYLRILYSYYKKYLQSSVLSISEFCETHKEDMIHKLKTYIKNASIEE
;
A
#
# COMPACT_ATOMS: atom_id res chain seq x y z
N MET A 1 -24.47 -22.54 5.61
CA MET A 1 -24.40 -21.08 5.41
C MET A 1 -25.44 -20.71 4.38
N SER A 2 -26.35 -19.79 4.72
CA SER A 2 -27.28 -19.18 3.77
C SER A 2 -26.59 -17.95 3.17
N TRP A 3 -26.50 -17.88 1.85
CA TRP A 3 -25.93 -16.74 1.12
C TRP A 3 -27.03 -15.78 0.74
N THR A 4 -26.76 -14.46 0.80
CA THR A 4 -27.66 -13.46 0.22
C THR A 4 -27.65 -13.56 -1.32
N GLN A 5 -28.59 -12.89 -1.98
CA GLN A 5 -28.68 -12.93 -3.44
C GLN A 5 -27.44 -12.27 -4.10
N GLU A 6 -26.95 -11.18 -3.50
CA GLU A 6 -25.76 -10.47 -3.97
C GLU A 6 -24.50 -11.35 -3.81
N GLN A 7 -24.37 -12.03 -2.67
CA GLN A 7 -23.25 -12.96 -2.44
C GLN A 7 -23.26 -14.11 -3.45
N LYS A 8 -24.44 -14.66 -3.75
CA LYS A 8 -24.59 -15.71 -4.77
C LYS A 8 -24.21 -15.21 -6.17
N SER A 9 -24.55 -13.96 -6.49
CA SER A 9 -24.14 -13.36 -7.76
C SER A 9 -22.62 -13.26 -7.88
N VAL A 10 -21.93 -12.78 -6.84
CA VAL A 10 -20.45 -12.72 -6.81
C VAL A 10 -19.83 -14.11 -6.94
N ILE A 11 -20.34 -15.10 -6.18
CA ILE A 11 -19.80 -16.48 -6.16
C ILE A 11 -19.92 -17.15 -7.53
N LYS A 12 -20.99 -16.84 -8.29
CA LYS A 12 -21.26 -17.41 -9.62
C LYS A 12 -20.70 -16.59 -10.77
N CYS A 13 -20.22 -15.39 -10.51
CA CYS A 13 -19.71 -14.51 -11.55
C CYS A 13 -18.45 -15.08 -12.20
N THR A 14 -18.40 -15.02 -13.52
CA THR A 14 -17.26 -15.50 -14.35
C THR A 14 -16.53 -14.36 -15.03
N ASP A 15 -16.92 -13.11 -14.78
CA ASP A 15 -16.27 -11.94 -15.37
C ASP A 15 -14.80 -11.85 -14.96
N PRO A 16 -13.93 -11.33 -15.85
CA PRO A 16 -12.50 -11.23 -15.59
C PRO A 16 -12.15 -10.24 -14.46
N LEU A 17 -13.04 -9.27 -14.19
CA LEU A 17 -12.90 -8.29 -13.12
C LEU A 17 -14.24 -8.11 -12.39
N ILE A 18 -14.21 -8.31 -11.08
CA ILE A 18 -15.37 -8.10 -10.21
C ILE A 18 -14.97 -7.12 -9.11
N VAL A 19 -15.67 -6.01 -9.00
CA VAL A 19 -15.51 -5.03 -7.91
C VAL A 19 -16.70 -5.14 -6.97
N VAL A 20 -16.44 -5.43 -5.70
CA VAL A 20 -17.50 -5.59 -4.68
C VAL A 20 -17.36 -4.48 -3.63
N ASN A 21 -18.29 -3.54 -3.63
CA ASN A 21 -18.41 -2.53 -2.57
C ASN A 21 -19.29 -3.07 -1.45
N ALA A 22 -18.72 -3.18 -0.24
CA ALA A 22 -19.41 -3.82 0.86
C ALA A 22 -19.00 -3.19 2.20
N CYS A 23 -20.00 -2.87 3.04
CA CYS A 23 -19.80 -2.29 4.38
C CYS A 23 -19.09 -3.24 5.33
N ALA A 24 -18.61 -2.73 6.48
CA ALA A 24 -18.10 -3.57 7.55
C ALA A 24 -19.20 -4.55 8.03
N GLY A 25 -18.84 -5.80 8.31
CA GLY A 25 -19.80 -6.83 8.76
C GLY A 25 -20.69 -7.44 7.68
N SER A 26 -20.67 -6.98 6.43
CA SER A 26 -21.52 -7.50 5.34
C SER A 26 -21.17 -8.91 4.83
N GLY A 27 -20.20 -9.57 5.44
CA GLY A 27 -19.82 -10.93 5.07
C GLY A 27 -18.83 -11.04 3.90
N LYS A 28 -17.99 -10.02 3.63
CA LYS A 28 -16.95 -10.04 2.58
C LYS A 28 -16.10 -11.30 2.60
N THR A 29 -15.53 -11.62 3.76
CA THR A 29 -14.69 -12.83 3.93
C THR A 29 -15.49 -14.12 3.67
N ALA A 30 -16.74 -14.17 4.10
CA ALA A 30 -17.61 -15.31 3.82
C ALA A 30 -17.84 -15.47 2.32
N THR A 31 -18.11 -14.38 1.60
CA THR A 31 -18.27 -14.38 0.13
C THR A 31 -17.01 -14.91 -0.57
N LEU A 32 -15.82 -14.45 -0.15
CA LEU A 32 -14.55 -14.94 -0.70
C LEU A 32 -14.36 -16.44 -0.46
N LEU A 33 -14.69 -16.96 0.72
CA LEU A 33 -14.68 -18.40 1.00
C LEU A 33 -15.68 -19.14 0.10
N GLY A 34 -16.82 -18.53 -0.22
CA GLY A 34 -17.78 -19.05 -1.20
C GLY A 34 -17.21 -19.15 -2.61
N VAL A 35 -16.47 -18.13 -3.06
CA VAL A 35 -15.76 -18.12 -4.36
C VAL A 35 -14.69 -19.23 -4.39
N MET A 36 -13.89 -19.38 -3.32
CA MET A 36 -12.89 -20.44 -3.21
C MET A 36 -13.52 -21.82 -3.31
N ARG A 37 -14.64 -22.05 -2.60
CA ARG A 37 -15.39 -23.31 -2.64
C ARG A 37 -15.96 -23.61 -4.03
N ALA A 38 -16.43 -22.60 -4.74
CA ALA A 38 -17.01 -22.75 -6.08
C ALA A 38 -15.97 -23.03 -7.18
N ASN A 39 -14.68 -22.82 -6.89
CA ASN A 39 -13.59 -22.98 -7.85
C ASN A 39 -12.48 -23.95 -7.37
N PRO A 40 -12.79 -25.21 -7.02
CA PRO A 40 -11.83 -26.10 -6.40
C PRO A 40 -10.67 -26.51 -7.31
N ASN A 41 -10.86 -26.43 -8.62
CA ASN A 41 -9.87 -26.80 -9.63
C ASN A 41 -8.98 -25.61 -10.07
N LYS A 42 -9.21 -24.40 -9.55
CA LYS A 42 -8.41 -23.21 -9.88
C LYS A 42 -7.41 -22.93 -8.76
N LYS A 43 -6.16 -22.62 -9.11
CA LYS A 43 -5.22 -22.05 -8.16
C LYS A 43 -5.61 -20.60 -7.85
N ILE A 44 -5.88 -20.29 -6.60
CA ILE A 44 -6.36 -18.99 -6.15
C ILE A 44 -5.26 -18.31 -5.32
N LEU A 45 -4.90 -17.09 -5.69
CA LEU A 45 -4.06 -16.21 -4.87
C LEU A 45 -4.97 -15.25 -4.09
N TYR A 46 -4.97 -15.38 -2.76
CA TYR A 46 -5.69 -14.49 -1.87
C TYR A 46 -4.74 -13.46 -1.25
N ILE A 47 -4.87 -12.19 -1.66
CA ILE A 47 -4.03 -11.11 -1.16
C ILE A 47 -4.75 -10.40 -0.03
N VAL A 48 -4.05 -10.23 1.09
CA VAL A 48 -4.53 -9.52 2.29
C VAL A 48 -3.59 -8.36 2.65
N PHE A 49 -4.11 -7.42 3.42
CA PHE A 49 -3.39 -6.18 3.70
C PHE A 49 -2.20 -6.40 4.67
N ASN A 50 -2.37 -7.14 5.75
CA ASN A 50 -1.36 -7.29 6.80
C ASN A 50 -1.21 -8.74 7.29
N SER A 51 -0.20 -8.97 8.13
CA SER A 51 0.14 -10.30 8.64
C SER A 51 -0.91 -10.87 9.60
N SER A 52 -1.65 -10.04 10.32
CA SER A 52 -2.74 -10.49 11.19
C SER A 52 -3.90 -11.06 10.36
N MET A 53 -4.32 -10.32 9.32
CA MET A 53 -5.35 -10.81 8.38
C MET A 53 -4.90 -12.06 7.63
N LYS A 54 -3.59 -12.18 7.34
CA LYS A 54 -3.03 -13.38 6.71
C LYS A 54 -3.23 -14.61 7.61
N LYS A 55 -2.87 -14.53 8.90
CA LYS A 55 -3.03 -15.63 9.85
C LYS A 55 -4.49 -16.05 9.97
N GLU A 56 -5.40 -15.09 10.13
CA GLU A 56 -6.84 -15.36 10.20
C GLU A 56 -7.38 -16.04 8.93
N ALA A 57 -6.92 -15.59 7.77
CA ALA A 57 -7.31 -16.18 6.48
C ALA A 57 -6.76 -17.60 6.32
N GLU A 58 -5.50 -17.85 6.72
CA GLU A 58 -4.87 -19.18 6.70
C GLU A 58 -5.62 -20.18 7.60
N GLU A 59 -6.04 -19.75 8.79
CA GLU A 59 -6.85 -20.59 9.70
C GLU A 59 -8.20 -20.96 9.05
N LYS A 60 -8.88 -19.99 8.44
CA LYS A 60 -10.16 -20.24 7.75
C LYS A 60 -9.99 -21.18 6.58
N VAL A 61 -9.00 -20.92 5.70
CA VAL A 61 -8.71 -21.75 4.53
C VAL A 61 -8.38 -23.19 4.95
N ARG A 62 -7.58 -23.37 6.01
CA ARG A 62 -7.26 -24.70 6.57
C ARG A 62 -8.50 -25.39 7.12
N LYS A 63 -9.33 -24.67 7.89
CA LYS A 63 -10.57 -25.20 8.45
C LYS A 63 -11.53 -25.74 7.39
N TYR A 64 -11.57 -25.11 6.22
CA TYR A 64 -12.41 -25.52 5.09
C TYR A 64 -11.72 -26.48 4.10
N GLY A 65 -10.45 -26.84 4.32
CA GLY A 65 -9.71 -27.78 3.49
C GLY A 65 -9.39 -27.25 2.08
N PHE A 66 -9.21 -25.92 1.92
CA PHE A 66 -8.93 -25.33 0.61
C PHE A 66 -7.42 -25.35 0.30
N HIS A 67 -6.92 -26.46 -0.20
CA HIS A 67 -5.49 -26.65 -0.53
C HIS A 67 -5.03 -25.91 -1.81
N HIS A 68 -5.95 -25.39 -2.59
CA HIS A 68 -5.71 -24.70 -3.87
C HIS A 68 -5.58 -23.18 -3.70
N VAL A 69 -5.63 -22.67 -2.46
CA VAL A 69 -5.57 -21.23 -2.14
C VAL A 69 -4.22 -20.89 -1.50
N ASP A 70 -3.46 -20.00 -2.14
CA ASP A 70 -2.23 -19.41 -1.58
C ASP A 70 -2.54 -18.01 -1.02
N ILE A 71 -2.11 -17.74 0.22
CA ILE A 71 -2.40 -16.48 0.90
C ILE A 71 -1.12 -15.68 1.08
N LYS A 72 -1.11 -14.46 0.57
CA LYS A 72 0.03 -13.54 0.66
C LYS A 72 -0.42 -12.16 1.13
N THR A 73 0.49 -11.44 1.78
CA THR A 73 0.37 -9.99 1.85
C THR A 73 0.95 -9.37 0.58
N SER A 74 0.51 -8.15 0.22
CA SER A 74 1.07 -7.42 -0.92
C SER A 74 2.60 -7.26 -0.80
N HIS A 75 3.10 -6.90 0.39
CA HIS A 75 4.53 -6.85 0.69
C HIS A 75 5.22 -8.21 0.53
N GLY A 76 4.62 -9.29 1.04
CA GLY A 76 5.17 -10.64 0.93
C GLY A 76 5.21 -11.16 -0.51
N LEU A 77 4.27 -10.73 -1.36
CA LEU A 77 4.28 -11.03 -2.78
C LEU A 77 5.40 -10.27 -3.51
N ALA A 78 5.50 -8.96 -3.26
CA ALA A 78 6.55 -8.11 -3.83
C ALA A 78 7.95 -8.60 -3.44
N TYR A 79 8.16 -8.91 -2.15
CA TYR A 79 9.45 -9.39 -1.64
C TYR A 79 9.95 -10.67 -2.36
N LYS A 80 9.04 -11.57 -2.70
CA LYS A 80 9.38 -12.79 -3.45
C LYS A 80 9.91 -12.50 -4.85
N HIS A 81 9.43 -11.44 -5.50
CA HIS A 81 9.85 -11.04 -6.84
C HIS A 81 11.16 -10.25 -6.85
N PHE A 82 11.40 -9.41 -5.84
CA PHE A 82 12.58 -8.56 -5.76
C PHE A 82 13.81 -9.23 -5.13
N GLY A 83 13.70 -10.48 -4.66
CA GLY A 83 14.78 -11.22 -4.01
C GLY A 83 15.15 -10.68 -2.62
N ARG A 84 16.38 -10.96 -2.18
CA ARG A 84 16.91 -10.44 -0.90
C ARG A 84 17.26 -8.95 -1.00
N MET A 85 16.27 -8.10 -1.11
CA MET A 85 16.48 -6.68 -0.89
C MET A 85 16.45 -6.42 0.62
N ASN A 86 17.42 -5.66 1.13
CA ASN A 86 17.30 -5.07 2.45
C ASN A 86 16.12 -4.10 2.38
N VAL A 87 14.97 -4.52 2.89
CA VAL A 87 13.83 -3.63 3.05
C VAL A 87 14.23 -2.69 4.18
N LEU A 88 14.75 -1.53 3.81
CA LEU A 88 14.87 -0.42 4.74
C LEU A 88 13.46 -0.17 5.30
N GLY A 89 13.38 -0.06 6.61
CA GLY A 89 12.14 0.35 7.27
C GLY A 89 11.64 1.70 6.73
N ASN A 90 10.90 2.44 7.50
CA ASN A 90 10.50 3.78 7.08
C ASN A 90 11.75 4.65 6.86
N VAL A 91 12.09 4.90 5.59
CA VAL A 91 13.14 5.86 5.24
C VAL A 91 12.73 7.20 5.82
N SER A 92 13.55 7.74 6.72
CA SER A 92 13.33 9.06 7.29
C SER A 92 14.06 10.13 6.46
N TYR A 93 13.73 11.40 6.69
CA TYR A 93 14.48 12.49 6.06
C TYR A 93 15.94 12.55 6.55
N ILE A 94 16.24 11.98 7.71
CA ILE A 94 17.61 11.86 8.24
C ILE A 94 18.41 10.87 7.42
N ASP A 95 17.86 9.69 7.10
CA ASP A 95 18.52 8.68 6.27
C ASP A 95 18.86 9.25 4.88
N ILE A 96 17.98 10.11 4.34
CA ILE A 96 18.23 10.81 3.07
C ILE A 96 19.38 11.82 3.24
N ALA A 97 19.40 12.59 4.33
CA ALA A 97 20.48 13.56 4.60
C ALA A 97 21.83 12.88 4.70
N GLU A 98 21.91 11.76 5.40
CA GLU A 98 23.14 10.95 5.55
C GLU A 98 23.58 10.39 4.20
N ALA A 99 22.68 9.80 3.41
CA ALA A 99 22.98 9.24 2.09
C ALA A 99 23.58 10.27 1.12
N PHE A 100 23.15 11.55 1.21
CA PHE A 100 23.66 12.63 0.38
C PHE A 100 24.77 13.45 1.04
N SER A 101 25.26 13.02 2.22
CA SER A 101 26.28 13.75 2.99
C SER A 101 25.90 15.22 3.24
N TRP A 102 24.63 15.47 3.43
CA TRP A 102 24.08 16.81 3.64
C TRP A 102 24.18 17.20 5.11
N GLY A 103 25.20 17.50 5.67
CA GLY A 103 25.41 17.87 7.09
C GLY A 103 24.14 18.27 7.89
N ASP A 104 24.22 18.15 9.17
CA ASP A 104 23.08 18.22 10.09
C ASP A 104 22.88 19.65 10.65
N SER A 105 22.36 20.58 9.83
CA SER A 105 21.92 21.89 10.33
C SER A 105 20.38 21.96 10.49
N PRO A 106 19.85 22.73 11.46
CA PRO A 106 18.40 22.88 11.65
C PRO A 106 17.67 23.34 10.38
N GLN A 107 18.27 24.28 9.62
CA GLN A 107 17.69 24.78 8.38
C GLN A 107 17.61 23.66 7.32
N ARG A 108 18.66 22.86 7.17
CA ARG A 108 18.68 21.73 6.23
C ARG A 108 17.64 20.66 6.57
N ARG A 109 17.44 20.36 7.86
CA ARG A 109 16.38 19.43 8.30
C ARG A 109 14.98 19.91 7.89
N GLY A 110 14.72 21.20 7.97
CA GLY A 110 13.45 21.78 7.53
C GLY A 110 13.21 21.62 6.02
N TYR A 111 14.21 21.91 5.20
CA TYR A 111 14.14 21.67 3.75
C TYR A 111 13.88 20.19 3.43
N LEU A 112 14.61 19.29 4.07
CA LEU A 112 14.45 17.85 3.87
C LEU A 112 13.06 17.36 4.24
N ARG A 113 12.46 17.86 5.33
CA ARG A 113 11.09 17.52 5.70
C ARG A 113 10.10 17.93 4.61
N ILE A 114 10.26 19.12 4.03
CA ILE A 114 9.41 19.61 2.95
C ILE A 114 9.57 18.71 1.72
N LEU A 115 10.79 18.49 1.25
CA LEU A 115 11.08 17.64 0.08
C LEU A 115 10.58 16.20 0.30
N TYR A 116 10.79 15.64 1.49
CA TYR A 116 10.32 14.31 1.84
C TYR A 116 8.78 14.21 1.81
N SER A 117 8.07 15.27 2.19
CA SER A 117 6.61 15.30 2.08
C SER A 117 6.13 15.18 0.63
N TYR A 118 6.84 15.81 -0.33
CA TYR A 118 6.54 15.70 -1.76
C TYR A 118 6.95 14.34 -2.33
N TYR A 119 8.07 13.80 -1.90
CA TYR A 119 8.45 12.43 -2.27
C TYR A 119 7.38 11.41 -1.87
N LYS A 120 6.83 11.51 -0.66
CA LYS A 120 5.70 10.67 -0.24
C LYS A 120 4.46 10.88 -1.12
N LYS A 121 4.13 12.12 -1.48
CA LYS A 121 3.02 12.40 -2.39
C LYS A 121 3.27 11.79 -3.78
N TYR A 122 4.49 11.87 -4.28
CA TYR A 122 4.88 11.24 -5.54
C TYR A 122 4.65 9.73 -5.50
N LEU A 123 5.10 9.04 -4.46
CA LEU A 123 4.92 7.60 -4.31
C LEU A 123 3.44 7.17 -4.21
N GLN A 124 2.55 8.08 -3.81
CA GLN A 124 1.11 7.84 -3.72
C GLN A 124 0.35 8.30 -4.97
N SER A 125 1.02 8.99 -5.89
CA SER A 125 0.42 9.46 -7.12
C SER A 125 0.40 8.39 -8.21
N SER A 126 -0.39 8.60 -9.26
CA SER A 126 -0.38 7.80 -10.47
C SER A 126 0.67 8.24 -11.50
N VAL A 127 1.43 9.30 -11.19
CA VAL A 127 2.45 9.87 -12.09
C VAL A 127 3.68 8.97 -12.08
N LEU A 128 4.10 8.51 -13.26
CA LEU A 128 5.24 7.60 -13.41
C LEU A 128 6.59 8.32 -13.44
N SER A 129 6.61 9.60 -13.84
CA SER A 129 7.82 10.42 -13.94
C SER A 129 7.95 11.38 -12.77
N ILE A 130 9.06 11.30 -12.04
CA ILE A 130 9.37 12.25 -10.97
C ILE A 130 9.50 13.69 -11.49
N SER A 131 10.00 13.87 -12.72
CA SER A 131 10.13 15.18 -13.36
C SER A 131 8.76 15.81 -13.62
N GLU A 132 7.82 15.05 -14.15
CA GLU A 132 6.44 15.49 -14.37
C GLU A 132 5.75 15.85 -13.05
N PHE A 133 5.93 15.03 -12.02
CA PHE A 133 5.40 15.32 -10.70
C PHE A 133 5.98 16.61 -10.10
N CYS A 134 7.29 16.83 -10.23
CA CYS A 134 7.95 18.03 -9.76
C CYS A 134 7.46 19.29 -10.49
N GLU A 135 7.30 19.26 -11.81
CA GLU A 135 6.75 20.39 -12.56
C GLU A 135 5.32 20.73 -12.15
N THR A 136 4.47 19.71 -11.94
CA THR A 136 3.09 19.91 -11.50
C THR A 136 3.00 20.55 -10.11
N HIS A 137 3.96 20.26 -9.21
CA HIS A 137 3.94 20.74 -7.82
C HIS A 137 4.94 21.87 -7.54
N LYS A 138 5.62 22.36 -8.55
CA LYS A 138 6.74 23.32 -8.46
C LYS A 138 6.40 24.57 -7.67
N GLU A 139 5.28 25.22 -7.98
CA GLU A 139 4.88 26.47 -7.33
C GLU A 139 4.57 26.26 -5.84
N ASP A 140 3.85 25.19 -5.48
CA ASP A 140 3.55 24.83 -4.09
C ASP A 140 4.83 24.48 -3.31
N MET A 141 5.76 23.75 -3.92
CA MET A 141 7.06 23.45 -3.33
C MET A 141 7.87 24.72 -3.05
N ILE A 142 7.98 25.61 -4.04
CA ILE A 142 8.69 26.88 -3.90
C ILE A 142 8.04 27.77 -2.84
N HIS A 143 6.72 27.85 -2.81
CA HIS A 143 6.00 28.62 -1.80
C HIS A 143 6.30 28.13 -0.38
N LYS A 144 6.25 26.82 -0.15
CA LYS A 144 6.54 26.23 1.17
C LYS A 144 7.99 26.44 1.58
N LEU A 145 8.94 26.30 0.66
CA LEU A 145 10.35 26.56 0.92
C LEU A 145 10.58 28.02 1.29
N LYS A 146 10.01 28.98 0.54
CA LYS A 146 10.11 30.41 0.85
C LYS A 146 9.50 30.77 2.21
N THR A 147 8.35 30.20 2.53
CA THR A 147 7.68 30.38 3.82
C THR A 147 8.53 29.86 4.98
N TYR A 148 9.15 28.70 4.80
CA TYR A 148 10.07 28.13 5.78
C TYR A 148 11.30 29.03 5.99
N ILE A 149 11.93 29.52 4.92
CA ILE A 149 13.10 30.43 5.00
C ILE A 149 12.71 31.70 5.77
N LYS A 150 11.58 32.32 5.40
CA LYS A 150 11.11 33.56 6.06
C LYS A 150 10.89 33.37 7.56
N ASN A 151 10.28 32.25 7.96
CA ASN A 151 10.04 31.96 9.38
C ASN A 151 11.34 31.65 10.14
N ALA A 152 12.29 30.92 9.52
CA ALA A 152 13.58 30.64 10.15
C ALA A 152 14.45 31.89 10.33
N SER A 153 14.30 32.92 9.48
CA SER A 153 15.03 34.19 9.60
C SER A 153 14.44 35.17 10.63
N ILE A 154 13.29 34.84 11.24
CA ILE A 154 12.65 35.65 12.28
C ILE A 154 13.04 35.15 13.68
N GLU A 155 13.56 33.93 13.78
CA GLU A 155 13.97 33.29 15.05
C GLU A 155 15.45 33.52 15.39
N GLU A 156 16.23 34.20 14.51
CA GLU A 156 17.59 34.71 14.76
C GLU A 156 17.54 36.19 15.21
#